data_7d970c287a810589c52e361ab43e1c19
#
_entry.id   7d970c287a810589c52e361ab43e1c19
#
_cell.length_a   1.000
_cell.length_b   1.000
_cell.length_c   1.000
_cell.angle_alpha   90.00
_cell.angle_beta   90.00
_cell.angle_gamma   90.00
#
_symmetry.space_group_name_H-M   'P 1'
#
loop_
_entity.id
_entity.type
_entity.pdbx_description
1 polymer ?
#
loop_
_entity_poly.entity_id
_entity_poly.type
_entity_poly.pdbx_seq_one_letter_code
_entity_poly.pdbx_strand_id
1 'polypeptide(L)'
;MIWLGIDTANAPLSVAIVKDGKTLAEITQNIKLTHSVGAMPAIEELLERVQLKPVDLDAIAVSEGPGSYTGVRIGVSIAKTLAWTLKKPLVGVSSLKTLAANVSMFNGLICPLVDARRQNVYTALYEGTTLEEVMEDTHEHIDELLIKLKMFDRPVLFVGTDVELYKEHIEERIGSLALYAPLSQSLPSASEVIRLASEMPLPNVSEVHHFTPEYRRIAEAEANWIKEQKENGNGSLS
;
A
#
# COMPACT_ATOMS: atom_id res chain seq x y z
N MET A 1 15.95 17.96 -2.75
CA MET A 1 15.68 16.70 -3.48
C MET A 1 14.22 16.68 -3.90
N ILE A 2 13.94 16.40 -5.17
CA ILE A 2 12.59 16.42 -5.76
C ILE A 2 12.15 14.97 -6.01
N TRP A 3 11.04 14.58 -5.39
CA TRP A 3 10.47 13.24 -5.47
C TRP A 3 9.16 13.24 -6.22
N LEU A 4 8.90 12.16 -6.98
CA LEU A 4 7.60 11.78 -7.47
C LEU A 4 7.13 10.55 -6.67
N GLY A 5 5.93 10.63 -6.09
CA GLY A 5 5.26 9.50 -5.42
C GLY A 5 4.08 9.00 -6.24
N ILE A 6 3.89 7.68 -6.24
CA ILE A 6 2.80 7.01 -6.98
C ILE A 6 2.17 5.95 -6.08
N ASP A 7 0.87 6.01 -5.88
CA ASP A 7 0.08 4.95 -5.26
C ASP A 7 -1.12 4.59 -6.14
N THR A 8 -1.13 3.36 -6.58
CA THR A 8 -2.23 2.72 -7.34
C THR A 8 -2.57 1.36 -6.75
N ALA A 9 -2.09 1.07 -5.53
CA ALA A 9 -2.22 -0.26 -4.94
C ALA A 9 -3.68 -0.65 -4.61
N ASN A 10 -4.55 0.34 -4.44
CA ASN A 10 -5.96 0.15 -4.09
C ASN A 10 -6.89 0.83 -5.11
N ALA A 11 -8.20 0.88 -4.83
CA ALA A 11 -9.16 1.53 -5.71
C ALA A 11 -8.87 3.02 -5.98
N PRO A 12 -8.46 3.84 -4.98
CA PRO A 12 -8.03 5.20 -5.24
C PRO A 12 -6.65 5.25 -5.90
N LEU A 13 -6.42 6.31 -6.69
CA LEU A 13 -5.12 6.71 -7.23
C LEU A 13 -4.61 7.90 -6.42
N SER A 14 -3.33 7.89 -6.06
CA SER A 14 -2.66 9.09 -5.55
C SER A 14 -1.31 9.29 -6.25
N VAL A 15 -0.99 10.54 -6.59
CA VAL A 15 0.32 10.97 -7.10
C VAL A 15 0.71 12.28 -6.43
N ALA A 16 1.99 12.45 -6.09
CA ALA A 16 2.48 13.65 -5.42
C ALA A 16 3.88 14.06 -5.91
N ILE A 17 4.17 15.35 -5.79
CA ILE A 17 5.52 15.91 -5.95
C ILE A 17 5.91 16.58 -4.63
N VAL A 18 7.02 16.13 -4.07
CA VAL A 18 7.60 16.65 -2.84
C VAL A 18 9.00 17.19 -3.14
N LYS A 19 9.30 18.38 -2.66
CA LYS A 19 10.63 18.99 -2.77
C LYS A 19 11.16 19.34 -1.38
N ASP A 20 12.31 18.78 -1.01
CA ASP A 20 13.00 19.04 0.24
C ASP A 20 12.07 18.90 1.47
N GLY A 21 11.28 17.80 1.50
CA GLY A 21 10.30 17.49 2.55
C GLY A 21 8.99 18.29 2.49
N LYS A 22 8.85 19.21 1.51
CA LYS A 22 7.61 19.97 1.33
C LYS A 22 6.80 19.44 0.17
N THR A 23 5.56 19.04 0.41
CA THR A 23 4.60 18.69 -0.64
C THR A 23 4.29 19.92 -1.48
N LEU A 24 4.66 19.89 -2.77
CA LEU A 24 4.36 20.97 -3.72
C LEU A 24 2.95 20.80 -4.29
N ALA A 25 2.59 19.59 -4.66
CA ALA A 25 1.26 19.25 -5.14
C ALA A 25 1.00 17.75 -4.95
N GLU A 26 -0.26 17.41 -4.74
CA GLU A 26 -0.77 16.04 -4.65
C GLU A 26 -2.16 15.96 -5.28
N ILE A 27 -2.40 14.90 -6.03
CA ILE A 27 -3.72 14.56 -6.58
C ILE A 27 -4.09 13.18 -6.06
N THR A 28 -5.22 13.10 -5.33
CA THR A 28 -5.81 11.83 -4.93
C THR A 28 -7.21 11.74 -5.53
N GLN A 29 -7.48 10.65 -6.23
CA GLN A 29 -8.74 10.42 -6.93
C GLN A 29 -9.35 9.08 -6.51
N ASN A 30 -10.60 9.11 -6.07
CA ASN A 30 -11.40 7.92 -5.78
C ASN A 30 -12.60 7.87 -6.73
N ILE A 31 -12.33 7.69 -8.01
CA ILE A 31 -13.34 7.65 -9.09
C ILE A 31 -13.21 6.35 -9.88
N LYS A 32 -14.29 5.95 -10.56
CA LYS A 32 -14.28 4.76 -11.42
C LYS A 32 -13.48 5.00 -12.73
N LEU A 33 -12.19 5.28 -12.59
CA LEU A 33 -11.26 5.38 -13.70
C LEU A 33 -10.17 4.31 -13.53
N THR A 34 -9.82 3.64 -14.62
CA THR A 34 -8.74 2.65 -14.54
C THR A 34 -7.39 3.37 -14.35
N HIS A 35 -6.57 2.89 -13.42
CA HIS A 35 -5.26 3.49 -13.11
C HIS A 35 -4.35 3.61 -14.34
N SER A 36 -4.45 2.66 -15.29
CA SER A 36 -3.68 2.70 -16.54
C SER A 36 -4.00 3.91 -17.43
N VAL A 37 -5.20 4.48 -17.29
CA VAL A 37 -5.63 5.67 -18.04
C VAL A 37 -5.40 6.94 -17.23
N GLY A 38 -5.56 6.89 -15.91
CA GLY A 38 -5.55 8.08 -15.05
C GLY A 38 -4.17 8.48 -14.51
N ALA A 39 -3.26 7.52 -14.29
CA ALA A 39 -2.02 7.80 -13.55
C ALA A 39 -1.04 8.71 -14.31
N MET A 40 -0.77 8.44 -15.59
CA MET A 40 0.14 9.28 -16.37
C MET A 40 -0.37 10.71 -16.58
N PRO A 41 -1.64 10.95 -16.96
CA PRO A 41 -2.19 12.31 -17.01
C PRO A 41 -2.11 13.06 -15.68
N ALA A 42 -2.35 12.37 -14.55
CA ALA A 42 -2.23 13.00 -13.22
C ALA A 42 -0.78 13.41 -12.91
N ILE A 43 0.20 12.58 -13.27
CA ILE A 43 1.62 12.93 -13.13
C ILE A 43 1.98 14.12 -13.99
N GLU A 44 1.55 14.15 -15.26
CA GLU A 44 1.78 15.24 -16.19
C GLU A 44 1.17 16.55 -15.65
N GLU A 45 -0.09 16.51 -15.23
CA GLU A 45 -0.78 17.65 -14.62
C GLU A 45 -0.04 18.21 -13.40
N LEU A 46 0.47 17.33 -12.51
CA LEU A 46 1.22 17.77 -11.34
C LEU A 46 2.53 18.47 -11.73
N LEU A 47 3.30 17.89 -12.66
CA LEU A 47 4.55 18.48 -13.13
C LEU A 47 4.32 19.85 -13.75
N GLU A 48 3.28 20.01 -14.58
CA GLU A 48 2.92 21.30 -15.17
C GLU A 48 2.54 22.33 -14.10
N ARG A 49 1.70 21.97 -13.13
CA ARG A 49 1.26 22.86 -12.04
C ARG A 49 2.43 23.39 -11.22
N VAL A 50 3.42 22.56 -10.95
CA VAL A 50 4.61 22.94 -10.17
C VAL A 50 5.75 23.47 -11.04
N GLN A 51 5.53 23.60 -12.36
CA GLN A 51 6.50 24.11 -13.34
C GLN A 51 7.82 23.32 -13.34
N LEU A 52 7.74 22.00 -13.18
CA LEU A 52 8.85 21.07 -13.25
C LEU A 52 8.74 20.18 -14.50
N LYS A 53 9.87 19.72 -14.97
CA LYS A 53 9.98 18.71 -16.04
C LYS A 53 10.34 17.36 -15.43
N PRO A 54 10.03 16.22 -16.08
CA PRO A 54 10.42 14.90 -15.59
C PRO A 54 11.92 14.77 -15.27
N VAL A 55 12.78 15.45 -16.01
CA VAL A 55 14.26 15.42 -15.80
C VAL A 55 14.69 16.08 -14.48
N ASP A 56 13.87 16.98 -13.92
CA ASP A 56 14.13 17.68 -12.66
C ASP A 56 13.88 16.80 -11.43
N LEU A 57 13.22 15.66 -11.60
CA LEU A 57 13.02 14.68 -10.53
C LEU A 57 14.36 14.07 -10.11
N ASP A 58 14.55 13.87 -8.82
CA ASP A 58 15.74 13.24 -8.25
C ASP A 58 15.52 11.76 -7.90
N ALA A 59 14.32 11.41 -7.51
CA ALA A 59 13.94 10.03 -7.14
C ALA A 59 12.45 9.77 -7.36
N ILE A 60 12.08 8.49 -7.43
CA ILE A 60 10.69 8.03 -7.56
C ILE A 60 10.39 7.07 -6.42
N ALA A 61 9.23 7.23 -5.79
CA ALA A 61 8.69 6.36 -4.78
C ALA A 61 7.38 5.75 -5.26
N VAL A 62 7.12 4.49 -4.93
CA VAL A 62 5.90 3.79 -5.34
C VAL A 62 5.38 2.87 -4.24
N SER A 63 4.06 2.83 -4.07
CA SER A 63 3.42 1.77 -3.31
C SER A 63 3.58 0.43 -4.04
N GLU A 64 4.39 -0.48 -3.47
CA GLU A 64 4.72 -1.76 -4.10
C GLU A 64 3.76 -2.90 -3.75
N GLY A 65 2.73 -2.62 -2.98
CA GLY A 65 1.75 -3.57 -2.46
C GLY A 65 1.90 -3.74 -0.94
N PRO A 66 1.10 -4.65 -0.34
CA PRO A 66 0.07 -5.48 -0.99
C PRO A 66 -1.19 -4.69 -1.38
N GLY A 67 -1.98 -5.25 -2.29
CA GLY A 67 -3.22 -4.61 -2.74
C GLY A 67 -3.79 -5.26 -4.01
N SER A 68 -4.51 -4.48 -4.80
CA SER A 68 -5.03 -4.90 -6.10
C SER A 68 -3.90 -5.34 -7.03
N TYR A 69 -3.92 -6.60 -7.45
CA TYR A 69 -2.93 -7.17 -8.37
C TYR A 69 -2.69 -6.31 -9.62
N THR A 70 -3.76 -5.83 -10.24
CA THR A 70 -3.68 -4.96 -11.42
C THR A 70 -3.19 -3.56 -11.04
N GLY A 71 -3.71 -3.01 -9.95
CA GLY A 71 -3.34 -1.66 -9.49
C GLY A 71 -1.86 -1.56 -9.16
N VAL A 72 -1.34 -2.44 -8.31
CA VAL A 72 0.08 -2.48 -7.94
C VAL A 72 0.98 -2.59 -9.17
N ARG A 73 0.63 -3.46 -10.13
CA ARG A 73 1.40 -3.62 -11.37
C ARG A 73 1.45 -2.36 -12.21
N ILE A 74 0.34 -1.64 -12.32
CA ILE A 74 0.28 -0.39 -13.08
C ILE A 74 1.23 0.64 -12.45
N GLY A 75 1.12 0.89 -11.13
CA GLY A 75 1.98 1.86 -10.44
C GLY A 75 3.45 1.50 -10.55
N VAL A 76 3.81 0.26 -10.25
CA VAL A 76 5.19 -0.22 -10.33
C VAL A 76 5.72 -0.16 -11.76
N SER A 77 4.92 -0.50 -12.78
CA SER A 77 5.36 -0.40 -14.18
C SER A 77 5.63 1.05 -14.61
N ILE A 78 4.75 1.99 -14.23
CA ILE A 78 4.93 3.41 -14.50
C ILE A 78 6.19 3.93 -13.78
N ALA A 79 6.30 3.68 -12.48
CA ALA A 79 7.42 4.12 -11.66
C ALA A 79 8.77 3.57 -12.19
N LYS A 80 8.79 2.29 -12.51
CA LYS A 80 9.96 1.60 -13.07
C LYS A 80 10.37 2.16 -14.43
N THR A 81 9.40 2.41 -15.32
CA THR A 81 9.66 2.99 -16.64
C THR A 81 10.22 4.40 -16.53
N LEU A 82 9.63 5.23 -15.67
CA LEU A 82 10.11 6.60 -15.43
C LEU A 82 11.51 6.58 -14.79
N ALA A 83 11.72 5.80 -13.73
CA ALA A 83 13.00 5.67 -13.03
C ALA A 83 14.11 5.24 -13.99
N TRP A 84 13.84 4.22 -14.82
CA TRP A 84 14.77 3.74 -15.83
C TRP A 84 15.11 4.78 -16.89
N THR A 85 14.09 5.40 -17.48
CA THR A 85 14.26 6.39 -18.56
C THR A 85 15.01 7.63 -18.07
N LEU A 86 14.68 8.09 -16.86
CA LEU A 86 15.26 9.28 -16.27
C LEU A 86 16.59 8.99 -15.54
N LYS A 87 16.96 7.73 -15.39
CA LYS A 87 18.15 7.27 -14.63
C LYS A 87 18.10 7.76 -13.19
N LYS A 88 16.97 7.55 -12.53
CA LYS A 88 16.72 7.94 -11.13
C LYS A 88 16.49 6.70 -10.27
N PRO A 89 16.84 6.74 -8.97
CA PRO A 89 16.53 5.67 -8.03
C PRO A 89 15.02 5.49 -7.89
N LEU A 90 14.59 4.25 -7.64
CA LEU A 90 13.21 3.85 -7.38
C LEU A 90 13.13 3.16 -6.02
N VAL A 91 12.28 3.68 -5.14
CA VAL A 91 12.04 3.14 -3.80
C VAL A 91 10.61 2.61 -3.70
N GLY A 92 10.48 1.35 -3.26
CA GLY A 92 9.19 0.74 -2.93
C GLY A 92 8.82 0.97 -1.47
N VAL A 93 7.54 1.14 -1.21
CA VAL A 93 6.98 1.30 0.13
C VAL A 93 5.72 0.45 0.25
N SER A 94 5.53 -0.22 1.39
CA SER A 94 4.29 -0.94 1.68
C SER A 94 3.08 -0.01 1.58
N SER A 95 2.07 -0.42 0.80
CA SER A 95 0.81 0.31 0.69
C SER A 95 0.03 0.34 2.01
N LEU A 96 0.17 -0.69 2.84
CA LEU A 96 -0.44 -0.75 4.17
C LEU A 96 0.26 0.21 5.13
N LYS A 97 1.59 0.28 5.09
CA LYS A 97 2.35 1.26 5.87
C LYS A 97 2.01 2.69 5.48
N THR A 98 1.79 2.94 4.20
CA THR A 98 1.34 4.24 3.69
C THR A 98 -0.02 4.63 4.27
N LEU A 99 -0.99 3.71 4.29
CA LEU A 99 -2.29 3.95 4.93
C LEU A 99 -2.15 4.22 6.44
N ALA A 100 -1.32 3.44 7.14
CA ALA A 100 -1.07 3.65 8.56
C ALA A 100 -0.42 5.01 8.84
N ALA A 101 0.44 5.49 7.95
CA ALA A 101 1.12 6.78 8.09
C ALA A 101 0.14 7.97 8.09
N ASN A 102 -0.99 7.88 7.36
CA ASN A 102 -2.02 8.92 7.35
C ASN A 102 -2.64 9.21 8.72
N VAL A 103 -2.57 8.26 9.64
CA VAL A 103 -3.17 8.33 10.98
C VAL A 103 -2.14 8.16 12.09
N SER A 104 -0.86 8.37 11.79
CA SER A 104 0.23 8.36 12.74
C SER A 104 -0.01 9.34 13.89
N MET A 105 0.67 9.16 15.03
CA MET A 105 0.46 9.88 16.30
C MET A 105 -0.77 9.39 17.10
N PHE A 106 -1.37 8.27 16.71
CA PHE A 106 -2.42 7.63 17.47
C PHE A 106 -1.83 6.87 18.68
N ASN A 107 -2.43 7.03 19.86
CA ASN A 107 -2.01 6.28 21.05
C ASN A 107 -2.70 4.91 21.12
N GLY A 108 -2.16 3.95 20.41
CA GLY A 108 -2.68 2.59 20.26
C GLY A 108 -2.05 1.90 19.07
N LEU A 109 -2.74 0.90 18.55
CA LEU A 109 -2.32 0.16 17.36
C LEU A 109 -3.06 0.67 16.13
N ILE A 110 -2.39 0.77 14.99
CA ILE A 110 -2.98 1.10 13.70
C ILE A 110 -3.03 -0.18 12.86
N CYS A 111 -4.23 -0.49 12.36
CA CYS A 111 -4.50 -1.66 11.54
C CYS A 111 -5.04 -1.19 10.17
N PRO A 112 -4.18 -1.02 9.16
CA PRO A 112 -4.64 -0.82 7.79
C PRO A 112 -5.33 -2.07 7.29
N LEU A 113 -6.44 -1.89 6.55
CA LEU A 113 -7.25 -2.99 6.04
C LEU A 113 -7.69 -2.72 4.61
N VAL A 114 -7.38 -3.67 3.73
CA VAL A 114 -7.77 -3.67 2.32
C VAL A 114 -8.45 -4.98 1.99
N ASP A 115 -9.61 -4.95 1.34
CA ASP A 115 -10.35 -6.15 0.96
C ASP A 115 -9.58 -6.99 -0.06
N ALA A 116 -9.31 -8.24 0.29
CA ALA A 116 -8.69 -9.25 -0.57
C ALA A 116 -9.70 -10.27 -1.10
N ARG A 117 -11.00 -10.00 -0.90
CA ARG A 117 -12.17 -10.82 -1.27
C ARG A 117 -12.30 -12.12 -0.46
N ARG A 118 -13.53 -12.69 -0.45
CA ARG A 118 -13.82 -13.96 0.22
C ARG A 118 -13.47 -13.93 1.71
N GLN A 119 -13.81 -12.86 2.42
CA GLN A 119 -13.49 -12.65 3.84
C GLN A 119 -11.98 -12.62 4.15
N ASN A 120 -11.12 -12.47 3.14
CA ASN A 120 -9.71 -12.23 3.35
C ASN A 120 -9.39 -10.75 3.21
N VAL A 121 -8.37 -10.33 3.94
CA VAL A 121 -7.89 -8.96 3.95
C VAL A 121 -6.37 -8.94 3.76
N TYR A 122 -5.87 -7.88 3.12
CA TYR A 122 -4.50 -7.45 3.29
C TYR A 122 -4.45 -6.54 4.49
N THR A 123 -3.56 -6.81 5.42
CA THR A 123 -3.45 -6.09 6.69
C THR A 123 -2.05 -6.15 7.25
N ALA A 124 -1.76 -5.28 8.18
CA ALA A 124 -0.57 -5.23 9.02
C ALA A 124 -0.94 -4.61 10.36
N LEU A 125 0.00 -4.53 11.28
CA LEU A 125 -0.22 -3.85 12.56
C LEU A 125 1.00 -3.00 12.90
N TYR A 126 0.75 -1.74 13.22
CA TYR A 126 1.80 -0.78 13.54
C TYR A 126 1.55 -0.11 14.88
N GLU A 127 2.64 0.23 15.58
CA GLU A 127 2.57 1.16 16.70
C GLU A 127 2.15 2.54 16.20
N GLY A 128 1.08 3.11 16.76
CA GLY A 128 0.49 4.33 16.23
C GLY A 128 1.33 5.60 16.40
N THR A 129 2.31 5.58 17.28
CA THR A 129 3.19 6.74 17.52
C THR A 129 4.50 6.69 16.73
N THR A 130 5.03 5.48 16.46
CA THR A 130 6.35 5.29 15.83
C THR A 130 6.28 4.70 14.44
N LEU A 131 5.13 4.10 14.06
CA LEU A 131 4.96 3.27 12.86
C LEU A 131 5.92 2.07 12.80
N GLU A 132 6.42 1.64 13.97
CA GLU A 132 7.12 0.38 14.09
C GLU A 132 6.15 -0.78 13.82
N GLU A 133 6.64 -1.76 13.09
CA GLU A 133 5.85 -2.92 12.69
C GLU A 133 5.68 -3.87 13.87
N VAL A 134 4.42 -4.11 14.26
CA VAL A 134 4.01 -5.09 15.28
C VAL A 134 3.62 -6.41 14.63
N MET A 135 3.04 -6.35 13.43
CA MET A 135 2.71 -7.49 12.60
C MET A 135 2.97 -7.14 11.13
N GLU A 136 3.72 -7.99 10.44
CA GLU A 136 4.08 -7.83 9.04
C GLU A 136 2.86 -7.74 8.11
N ASP A 137 3.08 -7.16 6.94
CA ASP A 137 2.12 -7.22 5.84
C ASP A 137 1.71 -8.66 5.57
N THR A 138 0.42 -8.96 5.69
CA THR A 138 -0.12 -10.31 5.56
C THR A 138 -1.41 -10.34 4.73
N HIS A 139 -1.73 -11.53 4.25
CA HIS A 139 -3.01 -11.87 3.62
C HIS A 139 -3.66 -12.97 4.44
N GLU A 140 -4.74 -12.65 5.14
CA GLU A 140 -5.39 -13.60 6.05
C GLU A 140 -6.91 -13.42 6.12
N HIS A 141 -7.60 -14.39 6.71
CA HIS A 141 -9.03 -14.30 6.94
C HIS A 141 -9.33 -13.27 8.03
N ILE A 142 -10.40 -12.48 7.86
CA ILE A 142 -10.76 -11.43 8.82
C ILE A 142 -10.93 -11.95 10.24
N ASP A 143 -11.53 -13.14 10.43
CA ASP A 143 -11.70 -13.74 11.76
C ASP A 143 -10.38 -14.03 12.45
N GLU A 144 -9.37 -14.51 11.72
CA GLU A 144 -8.04 -14.80 12.25
C GLU A 144 -7.34 -13.51 12.69
N LEU A 145 -7.45 -12.44 11.89
CA LEU A 145 -6.97 -11.11 12.25
C LEU A 145 -7.62 -10.64 13.56
N LEU A 146 -8.96 -10.67 13.65
CA LEU A 146 -9.69 -10.15 14.80
C LEU A 146 -9.37 -10.94 16.09
N ILE A 147 -9.15 -12.26 15.99
CA ILE A 147 -8.67 -13.07 17.12
C ILE A 147 -7.31 -12.59 17.61
N LYS A 148 -6.35 -12.33 16.68
CA LYS A 148 -5.01 -11.83 17.02
C LYS A 148 -5.09 -10.44 17.67
N LEU A 149 -5.87 -9.52 17.07
CA LEU A 149 -6.02 -8.16 17.58
C LEU A 149 -6.58 -8.12 19.00
N LYS A 150 -7.53 -8.97 19.30
CA LYS A 150 -8.11 -9.08 20.64
C LYS A 150 -7.10 -9.47 21.73
N MET A 151 -6.05 -10.21 21.36
CA MET A 151 -5.00 -10.62 22.30
C MET A 151 -4.11 -9.46 22.77
N PHE A 152 -4.04 -8.37 22.02
CA PHE A 152 -3.26 -7.20 22.42
C PHE A 152 -3.93 -6.38 23.52
N ASP A 153 -5.24 -6.46 23.69
CA ASP A 153 -6.03 -5.72 24.69
C ASP A 153 -5.73 -4.21 24.71
N ARG A 154 -5.61 -3.64 23.52
CA ARG A 154 -5.26 -2.23 23.27
C ARG A 154 -6.21 -1.62 22.23
N PRO A 155 -6.44 -0.29 22.23
CA PRO A 155 -7.17 0.40 21.18
C PRO A 155 -6.52 0.15 19.82
N VAL A 156 -7.36 -0.21 18.83
CA VAL A 156 -6.96 -0.46 17.44
C VAL A 156 -7.70 0.51 16.53
N LEU A 157 -6.95 1.34 15.81
CA LEU A 157 -7.48 2.26 14.80
C LEU A 157 -7.42 1.58 13.42
N PHE A 158 -8.59 1.24 12.90
CA PHE A 158 -8.72 0.70 11.55
C PHE A 158 -8.70 1.81 10.51
N VAL A 159 -7.91 1.66 9.45
CA VAL A 159 -7.75 2.64 8.37
C VAL A 159 -7.77 1.96 7.00
N GLY A 160 -8.44 2.57 6.04
CA GLY A 160 -8.60 2.08 4.66
C GLY A 160 -10.03 2.24 4.17
N THR A 161 -10.21 2.34 2.87
CA THR A 161 -11.53 2.53 2.24
C THR A 161 -12.47 1.33 2.41
N ASP A 162 -11.89 0.14 2.61
CA ASP A 162 -12.63 -1.12 2.68
C ASP A 162 -13.02 -1.51 4.12
N VAL A 163 -12.60 -0.74 5.13
CA VAL A 163 -12.92 -0.98 6.54
C VAL A 163 -14.43 -1.05 6.78
N GLU A 164 -15.21 -0.22 6.08
CA GLU A 164 -16.67 -0.20 6.22
C GLU A 164 -17.33 -1.53 5.85
N LEU A 165 -16.72 -2.32 4.95
CA LEU A 165 -17.21 -3.66 4.57
C LEU A 165 -17.17 -4.66 5.74
N TYR A 166 -16.30 -4.43 6.70
CA TYR A 166 -16.04 -5.33 7.83
C TYR A 166 -16.45 -4.74 9.17
N LYS A 167 -17.01 -3.53 9.20
CA LYS A 167 -17.24 -2.76 10.42
C LYS A 167 -18.10 -3.49 11.44
N GLU A 168 -19.26 -4.01 11.03
CA GLU A 168 -20.14 -4.77 11.92
C GLU A 168 -19.41 -5.97 12.54
N HIS A 169 -18.66 -6.67 11.72
CA HIS A 169 -17.88 -7.84 12.14
C HIS A 169 -16.75 -7.48 13.12
N ILE A 170 -16.08 -6.36 12.89
CA ILE A 170 -15.06 -5.81 13.78
C ILE A 170 -15.69 -5.42 15.12
N GLU A 171 -16.83 -4.70 15.11
CA GLU A 171 -17.54 -4.26 16.31
C GLU A 171 -17.99 -5.43 17.18
N GLU A 172 -18.50 -6.51 16.58
CA GLU A 172 -18.90 -7.73 17.29
C GLU A 172 -17.73 -8.43 18.00
N ARG A 173 -16.53 -8.40 17.41
CA ARG A 173 -15.36 -9.14 17.91
C ARG A 173 -14.46 -8.34 18.83
N ILE A 174 -14.19 -7.07 18.47
CA ILE A 174 -13.25 -6.18 19.16
C ILE A 174 -13.97 -5.25 20.15
N GLY A 175 -15.24 -4.90 19.87
CA GLY A 175 -16.04 -4.05 20.76
C GLY A 175 -15.47 -2.64 20.90
N SER A 176 -15.41 -2.13 22.11
CA SER A 176 -15.01 -0.75 22.40
C SER A 176 -13.54 -0.43 22.13
N LEU A 177 -12.71 -1.42 21.85
CA LEU A 177 -11.30 -1.21 21.46
C LEU A 177 -11.16 -0.87 19.96
N ALA A 178 -12.20 -1.11 19.15
CA ALA A 178 -12.20 -0.77 17.73
C ALA A 178 -12.50 0.73 17.53
N LEU A 179 -11.61 1.41 16.84
CA LEU A 179 -11.73 2.79 16.41
C LEU A 179 -11.58 2.87 14.89
N TYR A 180 -12.13 3.89 14.27
CA TYR A 180 -12.16 4.01 12.82
C TYR A 180 -11.62 5.36 12.38
N ALA A 181 -10.68 5.32 11.44
CA ALA A 181 -10.17 6.53 10.82
C ALA A 181 -11.27 7.21 9.98
N PRO A 182 -11.33 8.55 9.93
CA PRO A 182 -12.22 9.25 9.03
C PRO A 182 -11.86 8.95 7.57
N LEU A 183 -12.87 8.98 6.68
CA LEU A 183 -12.69 8.68 5.25
C LEU A 183 -11.60 9.54 4.59
N SER A 184 -11.44 10.78 5.03
CA SER A 184 -10.39 11.69 4.53
C SER A 184 -8.97 11.19 4.80
N GLN A 185 -8.77 10.38 5.83
CA GLN A 185 -7.50 9.77 6.19
C GLN A 185 -7.36 8.31 5.72
N SER A 186 -8.44 7.75 5.16
CA SER A 186 -8.46 6.37 4.66
C SER A 186 -8.11 6.25 3.16
N LEU A 187 -7.87 7.37 2.49
CA LEU A 187 -7.37 7.39 1.12
C LEU A 187 -5.84 7.29 1.11
N PRO A 188 -5.23 6.65 0.10
CA PRO A 188 -3.78 6.66 -0.04
C PRO A 188 -3.28 8.09 -0.24
N SER A 189 -2.11 8.40 0.30
CA SER A 189 -1.40 9.65 0.11
C SER A 189 -0.02 9.39 -0.49
N ALA A 190 0.20 9.84 -1.71
CA ALA A 190 1.49 9.68 -2.37
C ALA A 190 2.58 10.54 -1.71
N SER A 191 2.23 11.60 -0.99
CA SER A 191 3.20 12.35 -0.18
C SER A 191 3.68 11.53 1.02
N GLU A 192 2.84 10.66 1.62
CA GLU A 192 3.27 9.72 2.65
C GLU A 192 4.15 8.60 2.08
N VAL A 193 3.86 8.12 0.85
CA VAL A 193 4.79 7.20 0.14
C VAL A 193 6.17 7.83 0.04
N ILE A 194 6.27 9.11 -0.36
CA ILE A 194 7.54 9.82 -0.47
C ILE A 194 8.19 10.00 0.90
N ARG A 195 7.42 10.39 1.93
CA ARG A 195 7.96 10.57 3.28
C ARG A 195 8.62 9.29 3.77
N LEU A 196 7.91 8.16 3.70
CA LEU A 196 8.44 6.86 4.10
C LEU A 196 9.66 6.45 3.26
N ALA A 197 9.59 6.63 1.94
CA ALA A 197 10.71 6.34 1.04
C ALA A 197 11.95 7.20 1.32
N SER A 198 11.76 8.45 1.74
CA SER A 198 12.88 9.37 2.03
C SER A 198 13.67 9.00 3.28
N GLU A 199 13.11 8.19 4.15
CA GLU A 199 13.77 7.64 5.36
C GLU A 199 14.59 6.37 5.03
N MET A 200 14.44 5.82 3.82
CA MET A 200 15.11 4.61 3.36
C MET A 200 16.40 4.94 2.57
N PRO A 201 17.39 4.03 2.56
CA PRO A 201 18.54 4.19 1.67
C PRO A 201 18.13 4.23 0.20
N LEU A 202 18.69 5.14 -0.58
CA LEU A 202 18.46 5.18 -2.02
C LEU A 202 19.17 4.02 -2.70
N PRO A 203 18.43 3.16 -3.45
CA PRO A 203 19.03 2.08 -4.21
C PRO A 203 19.81 2.60 -5.42
N ASN A 204 20.71 1.78 -5.95
CA ASN A 204 21.37 2.09 -7.20
C ASN A 204 20.39 2.09 -8.37
N VAL A 205 20.59 3.00 -9.32
CA VAL A 205 19.77 3.07 -10.55
C VAL A 205 19.78 1.73 -11.33
N SER A 206 20.87 0.98 -11.27
CA SER A 206 20.98 -0.36 -11.89
C SER A 206 20.00 -1.37 -11.29
N GLU A 207 19.56 -1.19 -10.05
CA GLU A 207 18.64 -2.09 -9.35
C GLU A 207 17.19 -1.93 -9.82
N VAL A 208 16.86 -0.83 -10.49
CA VAL A 208 15.51 -0.57 -11.05
C VAL A 208 15.02 -1.74 -11.92
N HIS A 209 15.92 -2.44 -12.64
CA HIS A 209 15.54 -3.60 -13.45
C HIS A 209 14.99 -4.76 -12.62
N HIS A 210 15.51 -4.96 -11.42
CA HIS A 210 15.14 -6.06 -10.54
C HIS A 210 13.96 -5.72 -9.63
N PHE A 211 13.53 -4.46 -9.62
CA PHE A 211 12.38 -4.03 -8.82
C PHE A 211 11.11 -4.78 -9.26
N THR A 212 10.45 -5.42 -8.32
CA THR A 212 9.22 -6.20 -8.53
C THR A 212 8.18 -5.83 -7.48
N PRO A 213 6.89 -5.89 -7.83
CA PRO A 213 5.82 -5.74 -6.85
C PRO A 213 5.90 -6.78 -5.73
N GLU A 214 5.50 -6.41 -4.53
CA GLU A 214 5.30 -7.36 -3.43
C GLU A 214 3.94 -8.06 -3.55
N TYR A 215 3.98 -9.36 -3.76
CA TYR A 215 2.78 -10.20 -3.83
C TYR A 215 2.64 -11.02 -2.55
N ARG A 216 1.74 -10.60 -1.63
CA ARG A 216 1.42 -11.39 -0.42
C ARG A 216 0.37 -12.47 -0.65
N ARG A 217 -0.28 -12.47 -1.82
CA ARG A 217 -1.20 -13.52 -2.24
C ARG A 217 -0.55 -14.37 -3.33
N ILE A 218 -0.44 -15.66 -3.06
CA ILE A 218 -0.11 -16.65 -4.09
C ILE A 218 -1.19 -16.57 -5.16
N ALA A 219 -0.80 -16.50 -6.43
CA ALA A 219 -1.75 -16.49 -7.55
C ALA A 219 -2.69 -17.70 -7.43
N GLU A 220 -4.00 -17.51 -7.71
CA GLU A 220 -5.01 -18.58 -7.53
C GLU A 220 -4.64 -19.87 -8.29
N ALA A 221 -4.01 -19.72 -9.46
CA ALA A 221 -3.47 -20.83 -10.22
C ALA A 221 -2.34 -21.59 -9.49
N GLU A 222 -1.46 -20.87 -8.81
CA GLU A 222 -0.35 -21.43 -8.03
C GLU A 222 -0.86 -22.07 -6.72
N ALA A 223 -1.84 -21.44 -6.06
CA ALA A 223 -2.50 -22.01 -4.89
C ALA A 223 -3.24 -23.31 -5.23
N ASN A 224 -3.94 -23.37 -6.37
CA ASN A 224 -4.60 -24.58 -6.86
C ASN A 224 -3.58 -25.65 -7.22
N TRP A 225 -2.48 -25.29 -7.90
CA TRP A 225 -1.40 -26.21 -8.21
C TRP A 225 -0.75 -26.81 -6.95
N ILE A 226 -0.47 -25.99 -5.93
CA ILE A 226 0.07 -26.46 -4.64
C ILE A 226 -0.92 -27.41 -3.95
N LYS A 227 -2.23 -27.13 -4.04
CA LYS A 227 -3.27 -27.97 -3.49
C LYS A 227 -3.36 -29.33 -4.19
N GLU A 228 -3.33 -29.33 -5.53
CA GLU A 228 -3.29 -30.53 -6.34
C GLU A 228 -2.03 -31.38 -6.09
N GLN A 229 -0.87 -30.73 -5.89
CA GLN A 229 0.37 -31.43 -5.55
C GLN A 229 0.31 -32.10 -4.16
N LYS A 230 -0.32 -31.44 -3.17
CA LYS A 230 -0.52 -32.02 -1.83
C LYS A 230 -1.52 -33.18 -1.84
N GLU A 231 -2.57 -33.08 -2.62
CA GLU A 231 -3.57 -34.16 -2.77
C GLU A 231 -2.98 -35.35 -3.53
N ASN A 232 -2.20 -35.12 -4.59
CA ASN A 232 -1.54 -36.16 -5.36
C ASN A 232 -0.33 -36.78 -4.63
N GLY A 233 0.34 -36.02 -3.74
CA GLY A 233 1.47 -36.51 -2.93
C GLY A 233 1.06 -37.43 -1.76
N ASN A 234 -0.17 -37.33 -1.27
CA ASN A 234 -0.72 -38.21 -0.23
C ASN A 234 -1.30 -39.52 -0.77
N GLY A 235 -1.37 -39.70 -2.10
CA GLY A 235 -1.89 -40.93 -2.75
C GLY A 235 -0.87 -42.00 -3.04
N SER A 236 0.41 -41.84 -2.68
CA SER A 236 1.48 -42.79 -3.03
C SER A 236 2.12 -43.54 -1.82
N LEU A 237 1.39 -43.66 -0.72
CA LEU A 237 1.76 -44.52 0.43
C LEU A 237 0.53 -45.33 0.87
N SER A 238 0.16 -46.31 0.05
CA SER A 238 -0.69 -47.44 0.47
C SER A 238 -0.27 -48.69 -0.27
#